data_5cf589c6e83b3d8afafe996cafa11abb
#
_entry.id   5cf589c6e83b3d8afafe996cafa11abb
#
_cell.length_a   1.000
_cell.length_b   1.000
_cell.length_c   1.000
_cell.angle_alpha   90.00
_cell.angle_beta   90.00
_cell.angle_gamma   90.00
#
_symmetry.space_group_name_H-M   'P 1'
#
loop_
_entity.id
_entity.type
_entity.pdbx_description
1 polymer ?
#
loop_
_entity_poly.entity_id
_entity_poly.type
_entity_poly.pdbx_seq_one_letter_code
_entity_poly.pdbx_strand_id
1 'polypeptide(L)'
;MSKLWKFTLIALACSLARTPFNLAQAQPNGPPPLATVAAATPATLPSQQISQHNTPDAKSTEFNLEPIATPPATFPSQALAQKTQGKVTAKFLLSESGDVEYVDVPKDQPLLDVAAQEAIVKWKFKPVVQDGKPVAVISSATFNFVLGSNSPGANDVAQAIGTASVFPQRVQLPKAVAKSAMVHHVPAVYPQGAVALRVEGSVLLQARIDRDGKIADLQPISGPKQLVQAAMDAVKQYRYKPFSLMGQPVEVETQVQVDFSLAGGY
;
A
#
# COMPACT_ATOMS: atom_id res chain seq x y z
N MET A 1 -17.92 -55.30 -0.06
CA MET A 1 -18.61 -55.07 1.23
C MET A 1 -19.03 -53.63 1.30
N SER A 2 -20.29 -53.45 1.19
CA SER A 2 -21.07 -52.22 1.13
C SER A 2 -21.10 -51.45 2.45
N LYS A 3 -21.04 -50.12 2.42
CA LYS A 3 -21.84 -49.30 3.35
C LYS A 3 -22.18 -47.97 2.69
N LEU A 4 -23.40 -47.90 2.19
CA LEU A 4 -24.17 -46.68 1.98
C LEU A 4 -24.39 -45.97 3.31
N TRP A 5 -24.30 -44.64 3.33
CA TRP A 5 -24.96 -43.85 4.36
C TRP A 5 -25.85 -42.78 3.74
N LYS A 6 -27.07 -42.83 4.27
CA LYS A 6 -28.29 -42.23 3.77
C LYS A 6 -28.35 -40.73 4.09
N PHE A 7 -28.94 -40.02 3.13
CA PHE A 7 -29.50 -38.68 3.29
C PHE A 7 -30.60 -38.67 4.35
N THR A 8 -30.62 -37.61 5.15
CA THR A 8 -31.85 -37.23 5.86
C THR A 8 -32.08 -35.73 5.62
N LEU A 9 -33.09 -35.47 4.77
CA LEU A 9 -33.76 -34.19 4.62
C LEU A 9 -34.59 -33.93 5.89
N ILE A 10 -34.45 -32.74 6.48
CA ILE A 10 -35.49 -32.19 7.36
C ILE A 10 -35.87 -30.82 6.79
N ALA A 11 -37.02 -30.81 6.13
CA ALA A 11 -37.77 -29.61 5.86
C ALA A 11 -38.57 -29.25 7.10
N LEU A 12 -38.52 -28.02 7.55
CA LEU A 12 -39.51 -27.47 8.46
C LEU A 12 -39.95 -26.10 7.96
N ALA A 13 -41.16 -26.11 7.41
CA ALA A 13 -41.96 -24.93 7.11
C ALA A 13 -42.76 -24.56 8.35
N CYS A 14 -42.84 -23.31 8.66
CA CYS A 14 -43.93 -22.63 9.41
C CYS A 14 -43.58 -21.14 9.45
N SER A 15 -44.34 -20.24 9.12
CA SER A 15 -45.76 -19.94 9.00
C SER A 15 -45.87 -18.43 9.16
N LEU A 16 -46.64 -17.83 8.33
CA LEU A 16 -47.01 -16.42 8.30
C LEU A 16 -47.64 -15.95 9.62
N ALA A 17 -47.26 -14.74 10.06
CA ALA A 17 -48.19 -13.90 10.84
C ALA A 17 -48.13 -12.47 10.29
N ARG A 18 -49.14 -12.12 9.55
CA ARG A 18 -49.58 -10.75 9.24
C ARG A 18 -50.27 -10.20 10.47
N THR A 19 -49.97 -8.98 10.86
CA THR A 19 -50.95 -8.09 11.52
C THR A 19 -50.82 -6.69 10.92
N PRO A 20 -51.96 -6.08 10.60
CA PRO A 20 -52.03 -4.77 9.99
C PRO A 20 -52.39 -3.67 11.01
N PHE A 21 -52.20 -2.44 10.59
CA PHE A 21 -52.98 -1.26 10.91
C PHE A 21 -52.72 -0.52 12.22
N ASN A 22 -52.26 0.72 12.16
CA ASN A 22 -53.17 1.79 12.50
C ASN A 22 -52.73 3.14 11.89
N LEU A 23 -53.71 3.75 11.24
CA LEU A 23 -53.77 5.05 10.62
C LEU A 23 -54.26 6.03 11.68
N ALA A 24 -53.48 7.09 11.99
CA ALA A 24 -54.03 8.24 12.66
C ALA A 24 -53.57 9.51 11.96
N GLN A 25 -54.53 10.11 11.29
CA GLN A 25 -54.49 11.48 10.71
C GLN A 25 -54.42 12.54 11.79
N ALA A 26 -53.64 13.57 11.55
CA ALA A 26 -53.99 14.93 11.93
C ALA A 26 -53.17 15.93 11.10
N GLN A 27 -53.81 16.58 10.19
CA GLN A 27 -53.50 17.96 9.74
C GLN A 27 -54.64 18.84 10.31
N PRO A 28 -54.61 20.16 10.31
CA PRO A 28 -53.83 21.11 9.52
C PRO A 28 -53.31 22.33 10.32
N ASN A 29 -52.35 23.09 9.81
CA ASN A 29 -52.45 24.57 9.90
C ASN A 29 -51.49 25.16 8.85
N GLY A 30 -52.05 26.11 8.12
CA GLY A 30 -51.63 26.69 6.87
C GLY A 30 -50.37 27.57 6.89
N PRO A 31 -49.97 28.05 5.70
CA PRO A 31 -48.68 28.69 5.51
C PRO A 31 -48.73 30.20 5.82
N PRO A 32 -47.65 30.80 6.32
CA PRO A 32 -47.45 32.24 6.27
C PRO A 32 -46.86 32.68 4.93
N PRO A 33 -46.98 33.96 4.57
CA PRO A 33 -46.87 34.46 3.21
C PRO A 33 -45.43 34.62 2.71
N LEU A 34 -45.33 34.54 1.38
CA LEU A 34 -44.17 34.86 0.56
C LEU A 34 -43.52 36.21 0.93
N ALA A 35 -42.31 36.19 1.40
CA ALA A 35 -41.40 37.31 1.36
C ALA A 35 -40.41 37.09 0.20
N THR A 36 -40.55 37.89 -0.83
CA THR A 36 -39.58 38.03 -1.93
C THR A 36 -38.26 38.51 -1.34
N VAL A 37 -37.24 37.69 -1.39
CA VAL A 37 -35.88 38.12 -1.11
C VAL A 37 -35.00 37.76 -2.28
N ALA A 38 -34.30 38.77 -2.75
CA ALA A 38 -33.41 38.85 -3.87
C ALA A 38 -32.43 37.69 -3.99
N ALA A 39 -32.12 37.39 -5.26
CA ALA A 39 -31.04 36.49 -5.68
C ALA A 39 -29.74 36.81 -4.95
N ALA A 40 -29.35 35.90 -4.04
CA ALA A 40 -27.99 35.83 -3.51
C ALA A 40 -27.24 34.77 -4.30
N THR A 41 -26.23 35.22 -5.00
CA THR A 41 -25.17 34.44 -5.65
C THR A 41 -24.66 33.35 -4.72
N PRO A 42 -24.47 32.10 -5.19
CA PRO A 42 -23.86 31.08 -4.35
C PRO A 42 -22.42 31.48 -4.05
N ALA A 43 -22.16 31.78 -2.78
CA ALA A 43 -20.81 31.96 -2.27
C ALA A 43 -20.07 30.62 -2.47
N THR A 44 -19.10 30.64 -3.36
CA THR A 44 -18.08 29.62 -3.51
C THR A 44 -17.41 29.45 -2.17
N LEU A 45 -17.63 28.31 -1.54
CA LEU A 45 -16.86 27.86 -0.36
C LEU A 45 -15.38 27.81 -0.77
N PRO A 46 -14.48 28.40 0.00
CA PRO A 46 -13.06 28.25 -0.28
C PRO A 46 -12.72 26.78 -0.13
N SER A 47 -12.27 26.17 -1.23
CA SER A 47 -11.57 24.89 -1.21
C SER A 47 -10.48 25.00 -0.17
N GLN A 48 -10.64 24.32 0.95
CA GLN A 48 -9.55 24.13 1.87
C GLN A 48 -8.45 23.41 1.10
N GLN A 49 -7.43 24.17 0.73
CA GLN A 49 -6.15 23.66 0.35
C GLN A 49 -5.70 22.78 1.50
N ILE A 50 -5.83 21.47 1.31
CA ILE A 50 -5.07 20.50 2.06
C ILE A 50 -3.62 20.88 1.74
N SER A 51 -2.99 21.55 2.70
CA SER A 51 -1.57 21.82 2.65
C SER A 51 -0.89 20.48 2.51
N GLN A 52 -0.53 20.15 1.27
CA GLN A 52 0.45 19.12 1.01
C GLN A 52 1.70 19.57 1.77
N HIS A 53 1.96 18.91 2.86
CA HIS A 53 3.21 19.04 3.56
C HIS A 53 4.26 18.57 2.54
N ASN A 54 4.90 19.55 1.89
CA ASN A 54 6.06 19.33 1.05
C ASN A 54 7.15 18.70 1.91
N THR A 55 7.17 17.36 1.92
CA THR A 55 8.42 16.65 2.19
C THR A 55 9.35 16.98 1.01
N PRO A 56 10.48 17.64 1.26
CA PRO A 56 11.48 17.77 0.22
C PRO A 56 12.08 16.39 -0.03
N ASP A 57 12.19 16.04 -1.31
CA ASP A 57 12.88 14.90 -1.88
C ASP A 57 12.06 13.62 -2.18
N ALA A 58 11.20 13.77 -3.16
CA ALA A 58 11.13 12.80 -4.24
C ALA A 58 10.79 13.57 -5.51
N LYS A 59 11.79 14.15 -6.15
CA LYS A 59 11.72 14.40 -7.58
C LYS A 59 11.49 13.04 -8.22
N SER A 60 10.24 12.70 -8.46
CA SER A 60 9.88 11.54 -9.27
C SER A 60 10.34 11.86 -10.68
N THR A 61 11.61 11.61 -10.95
CA THR A 61 12.16 11.69 -12.30
C THR A 61 11.64 10.48 -13.02
N GLU A 62 10.69 10.69 -13.91
CA GLU A 62 10.16 9.64 -14.77
C GLU A 62 11.12 9.45 -15.93
N PHE A 63 11.43 8.19 -16.23
CA PHE A 63 12.31 7.80 -17.32
C PHE A 63 11.53 6.98 -18.34
N ASN A 64 11.79 7.22 -19.61
CA ASN A 64 11.38 6.34 -20.68
C ASN A 64 12.41 5.23 -20.81
N LEU A 65 11.97 3.97 -20.72
CA LEU A 65 12.83 2.82 -20.88
C LEU A 65 13.12 2.58 -22.37
N GLU A 66 14.40 2.44 -22.71
CA GLU A 66 14.82 2.02 -24.06
C GLU A 66 14.99 0.50 -24.09
N PRO A 67 14.07 -0.24 -24.78
CA PRO A 67 14.17 -1.69 -24.85
C PRO A 67 15.29 -2.13 -25.77
N ILE A 68 16.09 -3.11 -25.32
CA ILE A 68 17.06 -3.84 -26.14
C ILE A 68 16.41 -5.12 -26.67
N ALA A 69 15.74 -5.85 -25.77
CA ALA A 69 15.01 -7.07 -26.09
C ALA A 69 13.77 -7.17 -25.20
N THR A 70 12.61 -7.19 -25.81
CA THR A 70 11.32 -7.36 -25.11
C THR A 70 10.47 -8.39 -25.84
N PRO A 71 10.85 -9.69 -25.76
CA PRO A 71 10.06 -10.74 -26.40
C PRO A 71 8.60 -10.66 -25.90
N PRO A 72 7.62 -10.84 -26.80
CA PRO A 72 6.21 -10.80 -26.43
C PRO A 72 5.85 -11.99 -25.53
N ALA A 73 4.85 -11.82 -24.69
CA ALA A 73 4.29 -12.92 -23.92
C ALA A 73 3.62 -13.93 -24.85
N THR A 74 3.80 -15.21 -24.57
CA THR A 74 3.13 -16.29 -25.33
C THR A 74 1.78 -16.56 -24.68
N PHE A 75 0.73 -16.64 -25.49
CA PHE A 75 -0.60 -16.98 -25.00
C PHE A 75 -0.61 -18.44 -24.50
N PRO A 76 -0.95 -18.71 -23.24
CA PRO A 76 -0.94 -20.07 -22.69
C PRO A 76 -1.97 -20.97 -23.37
N SER A 77 -1.59 -22.20 -23.70
CA SER A 77 -2.49 -23.17 -24.34
C SER A 77 -3.72 -23.50 -23.50
N GLN A 78 -3.57 -23.53 -22.18
CA GLN A 78 -4.70 -23.74 -21.26
C GLN A 78 -5.67 -22.55 -21.26
N ALA A 79 -5.16 -21.33 -21.33
CA ALA A 79 -6.00 -20.14 -21.43
C ALA A 79 -6.74 -20.10 -22.78
N LEU A 80 -6.11 -20.56 -23.86
CA LEU A 80 -6.74 -20.73 -25.16
C LEU A 80 -7.88 -21.75 -25.11
N ALA A 81 -7.63 -22.93 -24.52
CA ALA A 81 -8.64 -23.98 -24.39
C ALA A 81 -9.85 -23.52 -23.56
N GLN A 82 -9.62 -22.71 -22.53
CA GLN A 82 -10.64 -22.16 -21.67
C GLN A 82 -11.25 -20.84 -22.18
N LYS A 83 -10.77 -20.35 -23.32
CA LYS A 83 -11.16 -19.03 -23.89
C LYS A 83 -10.98 -17.88 -22.90
N THR A 84 -9.97 -17.97 -22.05
CA THR A 84 -9.66 -16.95 -21.04
C THR A 84 -8.94 -15.79 -21.70
N GLN A 85 -9.49 -14.61 -21.59
CA GLN A 85 -8.93 -13.34 -22.05
C GLN A 85 -8.77 -12.39 -20.87
N GLY A 86 -7.88 -11.42 -20.98
CA GLY A 86 -7.75 -10.46 -19.90
C GLY A 86 -6.55 -9.53 -20.06
N LYS A 87 -6.49 -8.58 -19.12
CA LYS A 87 -5.42 -7.61 -19.01
C LYS A 87 -4.60 -7.91 -17.76
N VAL A 88 -3.31 -8.12 -17.92
CA VAL A 88 -2.35 -8.32 -16.81
C VAL A 88 -1.43 -7.11 -16.74
N THR A 89 -1.36 -6.45 -15.59
CA THR A 89 -0.41 -5.37 -15.35
C THR A 89 0.56 -5.83 -14.26
N ALA A 90 1.82 -6.01 -14.64
CA ALA A 90 2.88 -6.40 -13.74
C ALA A 90 3.82 -5.23 -13.46
N LYS A 91 4.40 -5.19 -12.26
CA LYS A 91 5.49 -4.29 -11.91
C LYS A 91 6.80 -5.04 -11.97
N PHE A 92 7.86 -4.39 -12.39
CA PHE A 92 9.18 -5.00 -12.43
C PHE A 92 10.27 -4.02 -12.00
N LEU A 93 11.33 -4.60 -11.45
CA LEU A 93 12.53 -3.89 -11.04
C LEU A 93 13.62 -4.15 -12.06
N LEU A 94 14.22 -3.10 -12.58
CA LEU A 94 15.42 -3.16 -13.38
C LEU A 94 16.64 -2.86 -12.52
N SER A 95 17.69 -3.65 -12.71
CA SER A 95 19.00 -3.40 -12.15
C SER A 95 19.67 -2.20 -12.80
N GLU A 96 20.79 -1.78 -12.23
CA GLU A 96 21.67 -0.75 -12.81
C GLU A 96 22.23 -1.17 -14.18
N SER A 97 22.27 -2.46 -14.49
CA SER A 97 22.69 -2.99 -15.81
C SER A 97 21.57 -3.02 -16.85
N GLY A 98 20.32 -2.78 -16.46
CA GLY A 98 19.15 -2.85 -17.33
C GLY A 98 18.54 -4.25 -17.47
N ASP A 99 18.94 -5.20 -16.63
CA ASP A 99 18.34 -6.53 -16.54
C ASP A 99 17.17 -6.52 -15.55
N VAL A 100 16.16 -7.36 -15.80
CA VAL A 100 15.03 -7.52 -14.86
C VAL A 100 15.47 -8.39 -13.70
N GLU A 101 15.45 -7.84 -12.49
CA GLU A 101 15.80 -8.55 -11.24
C GLU A 101 14.57 -9.10 -10.51
N TYR A 102 13.45 -8.41 -10.59
CA TYR A 102 12.24 -8.79 -9.86
C TYR A 102 11.00 -8.46 -10.68
N VAL A 103 10.01 -9.34 -10.60
CA VAL A 103 8.69 -9.14 -11.22
C VAL A 103 7.61 -9.43 -10.20
N ASP A 104 6.71 -8.47 -10.02
CA ASP A 104 5.52 -8.58 -9.20
C ASP A 104 4.29 -8.59 -10.09
N VAL A 105 3.60 -9.72 -10.12
CA VAL A 105 2.40 -9.92 -10.93
C VAL A 105 1.22 -10.12 -9.99
N PRO A 106 0.09 -9.44 -10.19
CA PRO A 106 -1.17 -9.74 -9.51
C PRO A 106 -1.52 -11.23 -9.69
N LYS A 107 -2.19 -11.81 -8.70
CA LYS A 107 -2.59 -13.24 -8.76
C LYS A 107 -4.07 -13.40 -9.11
N ASP A 108 -4.56 -12.52 -9.96
CA ASP A 108 -5.98 -12.46 -10.31
C ASP A 108 -6.35 -13.41 -11.46
N GLN A 109 -5.41 -13.68 -12.36
CA GLN A 109 -5.58 -14.51 -13.55
C GLN A 109 -4.42 -15.51 -13.71
N PRO A 110 -4.38 -16.58 -12.92
CA PRO A 110 -3.20 -17.45 -12.77
C PRO A 110 -2.57 -17.94 -14.08
N LEU A 111 -3.41 -18.20 -15.11
CA LEU A 111 -2.91 -18.67 -16.41
C LEU A 111 -2.19 -17.57 -17.21
N LEU A 112 -2.72 -16.35 -17.17
CA LEU A 112 -2.19 -15.21 -17.89
C LEU A 112 -1.03 -14.55 -17.13
N ASP A 113 -1.10 -14.58 -15.81
CA ASP A 113 -0.09 -13.99 -14.92
C ASP A 113 1.28 -14.66 -15.10
N VAL A 114 1.30 -16.00 -15.20
CA VAL A 114 2.53 -16.77 -15.46
C VAL A 114 3.14 -16.39 -16.80
N ALA A 115 2.31 -16.27 -17.85
CA ALA A 115 2.80 -15.91 -19.19
C ALA A 115 3.38 -14.48 -19.23
N ALA A 116 2.77 -13.54 -18.53
CA ALA A 116 3.28 -12.19 -18.40
C ALA A 116 4.62 -12.17 -17.64
N GLN A 117 4.72 -12.92 -16.54
CA GLN A 117 5.94 -13.03 -15.74
C GLN A 117 7.09 -13.65 -16.57
N GLU A 118 6.84 -14.75 -17.29
CA GLU A 118 7.85 -15.40 -18.11
C GLU A 118 8.37 -14.52 -19.25
N ALA A 119 7.52 -13.64 -19.78
CA ALA A 119 7.94 -12.67 -20.79
C ALA A 119 8.84 -11.59 -20.19
N ILE A 120 8.42 -10.97 -19.08
CA ILE A 120 9.14 -9.85 -18.47
C ILE A 120 10.52 -10.27 -17.97
N VAL A 121 10.68 -11.46 -17.40
CA VAL A 121 11.99 -11.97 -16.92
C VAL A 121 13.03 -12.04 -18.04
N LYS A 122 12.61 -12.18 -19.29
CA LYS A 122 13.50 -12.23 -20.45
C LYS A 122 13.80 -10.85 -21.05
N TRP A 123 13.18 -9.80 -20.53
CA TRP A 123 13.35 -8.45 -21.06
C TRP A 123 14.69 -7.86 -20.66
N LYS A 124 15.23 -7.06 -21.58
CA LYS A 124 16.47 -6.30 -21.37
C LYS A 124 16.28 -4.89 -21.87
N PHE A 125 16.79 -3.94 -21.09
CA PHE A 125 16.75 -2.52 -21.38
C PHE A 125 18.15 -1.91 -21.35
N LYS A 126 18.30 -0.75 -21.94
CA LYS A 126 19.50 0.05 -21.71
C LYS A 126 19.53 0.53 -20.24
N PRO A 127 20.72 0.56 -19.62
CA PRO A 127 20.87 1.12 -18.27
C PRO A 127 20.27 2.53 -18.16
N VAL A 128 19.49 2.75 -17.13
CA VAL A 128 18.95 4.08 -16.85
C VAL A 128 20.00 4.84 -16.07
N VAL A 129 20.33 6.05 -16.53
CA VAL A 129 21.35 6.89 -15.93
C VAL A 129 20.72 8.13 -15.33
N GLN A 130 21.00 8.40 -14.06
CA GLN A 130 20.66 9.64 -13.35
C GLN A 130 21.93 10.31 -12.83
N ASP A 131 22.11 11.59 -13.13
CA ASP A 131 23.30 12.37 -12.73
C ASP A 131 24.63 11.67 -13.08
N GLY A 132 24.67 11.01 -14.25
CA GLY A 132 25.85 10.31 -14.76
C GLY A 132 26.12 8.94 -14.13
N LYS A 133 25.23 8.43 -13.27
CA LYS A 133 25.37 7.13 -12.63
C LYS A 133 24.21 6.21 -13.03
N PRO A 134 24.47 4.92 -13.30
CA PRO A 134 23.41 3.97 -13.50
C PRO A 134 22.60 3.80 -12.20
N VAL A 135 21.28 3.70 -12.33
CA VAL A 135 20.36 3.56 -11.20
C VAL A 135 19.36 2.46 -11.48
N ALA A 136 19.01 1.72 -10.43
CA ALA A 136 17.91 0.77 -10.47
C ALA A 136 16.57 1.52 -10.54
N VAL A 137 15.63 1.01 -11.34
CA VAL A 137 14.33 1.65 -11.57
C VAL A 137 13.20 0.66 -11.51
N ILE A 138 12.03 1.16 -11.08
CA ILE A 138 10.77 0.40 -11.10
C ILE A 138 9.94 0.90 -12.28
N SER A 139 9.37 -0.04 -13.02
CA SER A 139 8.41 0.24 -14.08
C SER A 139 7.26 -0.77 -14.05
N SER A 140 6.31 -0.59 -14.95
CA SER A 140 5.20 -1.52 -15.12
C SER A 140 5.07 -1.93 -16.57
N ALA A 141 4.54 -3.13 -16.79
CA ALA A 141 4.17 -3.62 -18.11
C ALA A 141 2.73 -4.09 -18.09
N THR A 142 2.01 -3.77 -19.14
CA THR A 142 0.64 -4.21 -19.33
C THR A 142 0.57 -5.11 -20.55
N PHE A 143 0.02 -6.29 -20.35
CA PHE A 143 -0.28 -7.27 -21.40
C PHE A 143 -1.78 -7.37 -21.58
N ASN A 144 -2.23 -7.30 -22.81
CA ASN A 144 -3.62 -7.51 -23.16
C ASN A 144 -3.73 -8.78 -23.98
N PHE A 145 -4.24 -9.85 -23.37
CA PHE A 145 -4.44 -11.15 -23.98
C PHE A 145 -5.83 -11.20 -24.63
N VAL A 146 -5.87 -11.12 -25.95
CA VAL A 146 -7.12 -11.14 -26.73
C VAL A 146 -7.12 -12.34 -27.69
N LEU A 147 -8.23 -13.07 -27.70
CA LEU A 147 -8.43 -14.14 -28.67
C LEU A 147 -8.79 -13.53 -30.04
N GLY A 148 -7.95 -13.81 -31.04
CA GLY A 148 -8.20 -13.33 -32.40
C GLY A 148 -9.50 -13.92 -32.97
N SER A 149 -10.33 -13.04 -33.53
CA SER A 149 -11.65 -13.42 -34.08
C SER A 149 -11.58 -14.03 -35.50
N ASN A 150 -10.44 -13.94 -36.21
CA ASN A 150 -10.40 -14.23 -37.65
C ASN A 150 -9.21 -15.09 -38.14
N SER A 151 -8.38 -15.68 -37.27
CA SER A 151 -7.31 -16.61 -37.72
C SER A 151 -6.95 -17.59 -36.62
N PRO A 152 -6.97 -18.90 -36.87
CA PRO A 152 -6.45 -19.88 -35.91
C PRO A 152 -4.92 -19.69 -35.81
N GLY A 153 -4.48 -19.07 -34.71
CA GLY A 153 -3.07 -18.80 -34.41
C GLY A 153 -2.67 -17.34 -34.22
N ALA A 154 -3.52 -16.38 -34.55
CA ALA A 154 -3.29 -14.97 -34.28
C ALA A 154 -3.81 -14.64 -32.85
N ASN A 155 -3.06 -15.05 -31.85
CA ASN A 155 -3.29 -14.65 -30.47
C ASN A 155 -2.50 -13.38 -30.23
N ASP A 156 -3.16 -12.24 -30.34
CA ASP A 156 -2.50 -10.96 -30.18
C ASP A 156 -2.34 -10.66 -28.69
N VAL A 157 -1.10 -10.63 -28.25
CA VAL A 157 -0.74 -10.08 -26.95
C VAL A 157 -0.16 -8.70 -27.19
N ALA A 158 -0.98 -7.68 -27.03
CA ALA A 158 -0.49 -6.31 -27.05
C ALA A 158 0.21 -6.02 -25.71
N GLN A 159 1.43 -5.51 -25.78
CA GLN A 159 2.19 -5.11 -24.59
C GLN A 159 2.49 -3.62 -24.62
N ALA A 160 2.38 -3.00 -23.45
CA ALA A 160 2.75 -1.61 -23.23
C ALA A 160 3.65 -1.51 -21.99
N ILE A 161 4.75 -0.78 -22.12
CA ILE A 161 5.69 -0.53 -21.01
C ILE A 161 5.41 0.87 -20.48
N GLY A 162 5.23 0.97 -19.17
CA GLY A 162 5.02 2.25 -18.50
C GLY A 162 6.32 3.03 -18.29
N THR A 163 6.19 4.26 -17.84
CA THR A 163 7.34 5.07 -17.42
C THR A 163 8.01 4.44 -16.19
N ALA A 164 9.31 4.62 -16.08
CA ALA A 164 10.11 4.12 -14.98
C ALA A 164 10.39 5.22 -13.97
N SER A 165 10.44 4.87 -12.70
CA SER A 165 10.89 5.73 -11.60
C SER A 165 12.08 5.09 -10.89
N VAL A 166 12.95 5.94 -10.34
CA VAL A 166 14.11 5.45 -9.57
C VAL A 166 13.65 4.58 -8.40
N PHE A 167 14.33 3.46 -8.18
CA PHE A 167 14.06 2.59 -7.04
C PHE A 167 14.32 3.36 -5.74
N PRO A 168 13.32 3.50 -4.87
CA PRO A 168 13.49 4.28 -3.65
C PRO A 168 14.44 3.55 -2.70
N GLN A 169 15.55 4.21 -2.37
CA GLN A 169 16.49 3.71 -1.35
C GLN A 169 15.89 3.80 0.05
N ARG A 170 14.89 4.67 0.23
CA ARG A 170 14.24 4.94 1.49
C ARG A 170 12.74 5.07 1.31
N VAL A 171 11.98 4.44 2.20
CA VAL A 171 10.52 4.40 2.16
C VAL A 171 9.94 4.94 3.46
N GLN A 172 8.96 5.83 3.35
CA GLN A 172 8.16 6.27 4.50
C GLN A 172 7.13 5.21 4.84
N LEU A 173 7.12 4.73 6.10
CA LEU A 173 6.14 3.76 6.56
C LEU A 173 5.21 4.34 7.63
N PRO A 174 3.92 4.04 7.55
CA PRO A 174 2.99 4.33 8.63
C PRO A 174 3.43 3.67 9.94
N LYS A 175 3.27 4.39 11.06
CA LYS A 175 3.61 3.92 12.43
C LYS A 175 3.03 2.51 12.72
N ALA A 176 1.79 2.24 12.28
CA ALA A 176 1.13 0.95 12.51
C ALA A 176 1.85 -0.21 11.82
N VAL A 177 2.30 -0.01 10.57
CA VAL A 177 3.03 -1.02 9.79
C VAL A 177 4.40 -1.28 10.41
N ALA A 178 5.14 -0.23 10.77
CA ALA A 178 6.42 -0.38 11.43
C ALA A 178 6.28 -1.11 12.76
N LYS A 179 5.25 -0.79 13.57
CA LYS A 179 4.99 -1.46 14.84
C LYS A 179 4.75 -2.97 14.67
N SER A 180 4.04 -3.40 13.63
CA SER A 180 3.78 -4.82 13.36
C SER A 180 5.04 -5.60 12.97
N ALA A 181 6.05 -4.92 12.43
CA ALA A 181 7.33 -5.52 12.06
C ALA A 181 8.37 -5.51 13.20
N MET A 182 8.04 -4.97 14.37
CA MET A 182 8.94 -4.92 15.52
C MET A 182 9.18 -6.32 16.08
N VAL A 183 10.45 -6.69 16.20
CA VAL A 183 10.88 -8.01 16.71
C VAL A 183 11.33 -7.92 18.15
N HIS A 184 12.01 -6.82 18.50
CA HIS A 184 12.52 -6.60 19.85
C HIS A 184 12.16 -5.20 20.32
N HIS A 185 11.52 -5.15 21.48
CA HIS A 185 11.09 -3.92 22.15
C HIS A 185 11.77 -3.84 23.51
N VAL A 186 12.38 -2.70 23.81
CA VAL A 186 12.98 -2.41 25.11
C VAL A 186 12.17 -1.31 25.77
N PRO A 187 11.60 -1.54 26.97
CA PRO A 187 10.88 -0.48 27.68
C PRO A 187 11.82 0.67 28.04
N ALA A 188 11.33 1.89 27.93
CA ALA A 188 12.10 3.06 28.33
C ALA A 188 12.21 3.12 29.86
N VAL A 189 13.42 3.37 30.34
CA VAL A 189 13.66 3.60 31.78
C VAL A 189 13.23 5.00 32.15
N TYR A 190 12.36 5.12 33.13
CA TYR A 190 11.87 6.44 33.56
C TYR A 190 12.99 7.20 34.28
N PRO A 191 13.36 8.40 33.84
CA PRO A 191 14.42 9.18 34.51
C PRO A 191 14.00 9.63 35.91
N GLN A 192 14.85 9.45 36.91
CA GLN A 192 14.55 9.81 38.30
C GLN A 192 14.21 11.32 38.46
N GLY A 193 14.87 12.18 37.71
CA GLY A 193 14.55 13.61 37.69
C GLY A 193 13.16 13.91 37.16
N ALA A 194 12.68 13.16 36.18
CA ALA A 194 11.34 13.31 35.66
C ALA A 194 10.28 12.78 36.65
N VAL A 195 10.59 11.69 37.36
CA VAL A 195 9.73 11.14 38.42
C VAL A 195 9.56 12.17 39.55
N ALA A 196 10.67 12.78 40.01
CA ALA A 196 10.65 13.78 41.07
C ALA A 196 9.80 15.03 40.71
N LEU A 197 9.83 15.40 39.43
CA LEU A 197 9.05 16.52 38.89
C LEU A 197 7.66 16.11 38.39
N ARG A 198 7.29 14.85 38.50
CA ARG A 198 6.03 14.27 38.00
C ARG A 198 5.76 14.61 36.55
N VAL A 199 6.80 14.59 35.71
CA VAL A 199 6.71 14.87 34.27
C VAL A 199 6.27 13.62 33.53
N GLU A 200 5.06 13.59 33.04
CA GLU A 200 4.48 12.53 32.22
C GLU A 200 4.28 13.00 30.76
N GLY A 201 4.03 12.08 29.86
CA GLY A 201 3.67 12.39 28.49
C GLY A 201 4.26 11.44 27.47
N SER A 202 3.94 11.70 26.20
CA SER A 202 4.42 10.93 25.07
C SER A 202 5.61 11.64 24.40
N VAL A 203 6.63 10.90 24.07
CA VAL A 203 7.75 11.34 23.22
C VAL A 203 7.55 10.75 21.84
N LEU A 204 7.52 11.61 20.82
CA LEU A 204 7.46 11.22 19.42
C LEU A 204 8.83 11.39 18.79
N LEU A 205 9.34 10.33 18.22
CA LEU A 205 10.63 10.27 17.56
C LEU A 205 10.47 9.95 16.07
N GLN A 206 11.23 10.61 15.21
CA GLN A 206 11.47 10.15 13.84
C GLN A 206 12.59 9.12 13.90
N ALA A 207 12.32 7.92 13.41
CA ALA A 207 13.26 6.82 13.40
C ALA A 207 13.60 6.43 11.96
N ARG A 208 14.88 6.24 11.67
CA ARG A 208 15.35 5.61 10.44
C ARG A 208 15.85 4.21 10.77
N ILE A 209 15.24 3.23 10.11
CA ILE A 209 15.56 1.81 10.23
C ILE A 209 16.40 1.43 9.02
N ASP A 210 17.53 0.81 9.23
CA ASP A 210 18.43 0.35 8.18
C ASP A 210 17.91 -0.93 7.49
N ARG A 211 18.63 -1.39 6.49
CA ARG A 211 18.31 -2.59 5.70
C ARG A 211 18.35 -3.89 6.51
N ASP A 212 19.02 -3.87 7.67
CA ASP A 212 19.09 -5.01 8.60
C ASP A 212 18.00 -4.98 9.67
N GLY A 213 17.16 -3.94 9.70
CA GLY A 213 16.12 -3.77 10.70
C GLY A 213 16.60 -3.14 12.01
N LYS A 214 17.78 -2.51 12.04
CA LYS A 214 18.31 -1.78 13.19
C LYS A 214 17.98 -0.30 13.08
N ILE A 215 17.90 0.38 14.21
CA ILE A 215 17.78 1.83 14.23
C ILE A 215 19.13 2.46 13.82
N ALA A 216 19.14 3.14 12.69
CA ALA A 216 20.31 3.84 12.17
C ALA A 216 20.39 5.29 12.65
N ASP A 217 19.22 5.95 12.81
CA ASP A 217 19.14 7.34 13.23
C ASP A 217 17.83 7.61 13.99
N LEU A 218 17.87 8.56 14.92
CA LEU A 218 16.74 9.00 15.72
C LEU A 218 16.75 10.51 15.90
N GLN A 219 15.61 11.13 15.64
CA GLN A 219 15.40 12.55 15.86
C GLN A 219 14.13 12.79 16.67
N PRO A 220 14.18 13.60 17.75
CA PRO A 220 12.99 13.93 18.51
C PRO A 220 12.12 14.92 17.73
N ILE A 221 10.84 14.61 17.58
CA ILE A 221 9.83 15.48 16.95
C ILE A 221 9.14 16.31 18.05
N SER A 222 8.68 15.64 19.11
CA SER A 222 7.96 16.29 20.20
C SER A 222 8.04 15.47 21.49
N GLY A 223 7.75 16.12 22.61
CA GLY A 223 7.69 15.51 23.94
C GLY A 223 8.42 16.31 25.01
N PRO A 224 8.19 15.97 26.31
CA PRO A 224 8.87 16.62 27.42
C PRO A 224 10.39 16.38 27.34
N LYS A 225 11.18 17.46 27.43
CA LYS A 225 12.66 17.41 27.30
C LYS A 225 13.31 16.39 28.25
N GLN A 226 12.77 16.25 29.45
CA GLN A 226 13.26 15.34 30.49
C GLN A 226 13.10 13.85 30.13
N LEU A 227 12.19 13.53 29.20
CA LEU A 227 11.87 12.17 28.79
C LEU A 227 12.51 11.80 27.45
N VAL A 228 12.90 12.77 26.64
CA VAL A 228 13.43 12.56 25.28
C VAL A 228 14.64 11.60 25.29
N GLN A 229 15.62 11.83 26.16
CA GLN A 229 16.84 11.02 26.19
C GLN A 229 16.51 9.56 26.53
N ALA A 230 15.66 9.32 27.53
CA ALA A 230 15.25 7.97 27.92
C ALA A 230 14.48 7.25 26.82
N ALA A 231 13.62 7.97 26.09
CA ALA A 231 12.93 7.45 24.92
C ALA A 231 13.90 7.07 23.81
N MET A 232 14.88 7.93 23.50
CA MET A 232 15.89 7.65 22.47
C MET A 232 16.75 6.45 22.84
N ASP A 233 17.19 6.32 24.10
CA ASP A 233 18.04 5.21 24.56
C ASP A 233 17.29 3.86 24.50
N ALA A 234 15.99 3.85 24.75
CA ALA A 234 15.17 2.67 24.59
C ALA A 234 14.99 2.32 23.09
N VAL A 235 14.60 3.31 22.27
CA VAL A 235 14.30 3.07 20.85
C VAL A 235 15.54 2.67 20.05
N LYS A 236 16.74 3.13 20.38
CA LYS A 236 18.00 2.67 19.77
C LYS A 236 18.20 1.15 19.85
N GLN A 237 17.65 0.53 20.87
CA GLN A 237 17.76 -0.90 21.10
C GLN A 237 16.65 -1.70 20.39
N TYR A 238 15.66 -1.04 19.80
CA TYR A 238 14.60 -1.73 19.07
C TYR A 238 15.17 -2.44 17.85
N ARG A 239 14.54 -3.56 17.50
CA ARG A 239 14.86 -4.33 16.29
C ARG A 239 13.59 -4.61 15.52
N TYR A 240 13.69 -4.53 14.23
CA TYR A 240 12.61 -4.76 13.28
C TYR A 240 12.99 -5.90 12.34
N LYS A 241 11.99 -6.52 11.74
CA LYS A 241 12.25 -7.36 10.56
C LYS A 241 12.76 -6.46 9.44
N PRO A 242 13.79 -6.88 8.68
CA PRO A 242 14.22 -6.15 7.50
C PRO A 242 13.03 -5.87 6.56
N PHE A 243 12.94 -4.64 6.11
CA PHE A 243 11.91 -4.24 5.16
C PHE A 243 12.44 -4.43 3.74
N SER A 244 11.63 -5.05 2.90
CA SER A 244 11.96 -5.23 1.49
C SER A 244 10.88 -4.65 0.60
N LEU A 245 11.29 -4.04 -0.50
CA LEU A 245 10.44 -3.59 -1.58
C LEU A 245 10.87 -4.35 -2.84
N MET A 246 9.94 -5.07 -3.47
CA MET A 246 10.24 -5.88 -4.66
C MET A 246 11.49 -6.77 -4.47
N GLY A 247 11.58 -7.47 -3.34
CA GLY A 247 12.68 -8.37 -3.02
C GLY A 247 13.99 -7.70 -2.56
N GLN A 248 14.15 -6.38 -2.73
CA GLN A 248 15.33 -5.64 -2.34
C GLN A 248 15.18 -5.01 -0.94
N PRO A 249 16.16 -5.14 -0.04
CA PRO A 249 16.11 -4.50 1.26
C PRO A 249 16.22 -2.97 1.13
N VAL A 250 15.32 -2.26 1.82
CA VAL A 250 15.25 -0.79 1.78
C VAL A 250 15.36 -0.19 3.19
N GLU A 251 15.90 1.02 3.26
CA GLU A 251 15.81 1.82 4.48
C GLU A 251 14.39 2.34 4.67
N VAL A 252 13.96 2.44 5.93
CA VAL A 252 12.62 2.88 6.29
C VAL A 252 12.68 4.04 7.25
N GLU A 253 11.86 5.06 6.98
CA GLU A 253 11.58 6.12 7.93
C GLU A 253 10.19 5.95 8.51
N THR A 254 10.09 6.04 9.82
CA THR A 254 8.81 5.93 10.53
C THR A 254 8.82 6.76 11.81
N GLN A 255 7.65 6.95 12.37
CA GLN A 255 7.50 7.60 13.67
C GLN A 255 7.32 6.57 14.76
N VAL A 256 8.06 6.72 15.86
CA VAL A 256 7.96 5.90 17.05
C VAL A 256 7.51 6.77 18.22
N GLN A 257 6.46 6.32 18.91
CA GLN A 257 5.95 6.98 20.09
C GLN A 257 6.30 6.15 21.32
N VAL A 258 6.82 6.82 22.35
CA VAL A 258 7.12 6.24 23.65
C VAL A 258 6.31 6.99 24.70
N ASP A 259 5.48 6.27 25.42
CA ASP A 259 4.59 6.85 26.43
C ASP A 259 5.17 6.63 27.82
N PHE A 260 5.20 7.69 28.62
CA PHE A 260 5.63 7.70 30.02
C PHE A 260 4.47 8.08 30.92
N SER A 261 4.11 7.18 31.84
CA SER A 261 3.06 7.38 32.81
C SER A 261 3.52 6.92 34.19
N LEU A 262 3.22 7.69 35.21
CA LEU A 262 3.52 7.36 36.59
C LEU A 262 2.47 6.42 37.22
N ALA A 263 1.32 6.25 36.57
CA ALA A 263 0.22 5.42 37.07
C ALA A 263 0.38 3.92 36.80
N GLY A 264 1.48 3.46 36.18
CA GLY A 264 1.71 2.06 35.79
C GLY A 264 2.96 1.40 36.32
N GLY A 265 3.60 1.94 37.33
CA GLY A 265 4.86 1.41 37.81
C GLY A 265 4.78 0.91 39.27
N TYR A 266 4.32 -0.33 39.45
CA TYR A 266 4.70 -1.18 40.59
C TYR A 266 4.85 -2.62 40.07
#